data_91ac39f77fc07ded0a0a6003c7d58b0c
#
_entry.id   91ac39f77fc07ded0a0a6003c7d58b0c
#
_cell.length_a   1.000
_cell.length_b   1.000
_cell.length_c   1.000
_cell.angle_alpha   90.00
_cell.angle_beta   90.00
_cell.angle_gamma   90.00
#
_symmetry.space_group_name_H-M   'P 1'
#
loop_
_entity.id
_entity.type
_entity.pdbx_description
1 polymer ?
#
loop_
_entity_poly.entity_id
_entity_poly.type
_entity_poly.pdbx_seq_one_letter_code
_entity_poly.pdbx_strand_id
1 'polypeptide(L)'
;MTQETLKMSQKERRRQQVLGQVETGVLSLQDAAEPMGLGYRQAKRVWKRYRQDGAEGLVHRSRGRISNRRSDPALKARALGLYKQLYPDFGPTLAAEKLAEIHGLAVNRETLRRWLKGACLWAGRRKERTHRRYRPRRAHFGELVQLDGSEHRWFEDRADSCCLMVMVDDATGKTHAHLGAQETTRNAFLVLRKWILSHGVPAALYTDRKSVYYVDRERTEEEKRQGSGPLTDFGRACRRLGIEMIWANSPQAKGRVERKNGVFQDRLVKELRLRGISDMESANAVLDPFTASLDEKFARPAAGCANHHRALPAGTALEDILCWEETRRAQNDWTVSYGGQFHQILRQKGMPAAKARVTVRRRMDGSLAILHEGRELRFEAIGRAPARRKGRASSYQLRSNPPPMGGGAGGGEGA
;
A
#
# COMPACT_ATOMS: atom_id res chain seq x y z
N MET A 1 62.27 -0.49 30.52
CA MET A 1 61.82 0.76 29.82
C MET A 1 60.77 0.39 28.81
N THR A 2 59.50 0.64 29.11
CA THR A 2 58.37 0.44 28.20
C THR A 2 58.44 1.49 27.11
N GLN A 3 58.75 1.09 25.87
CA GLN A 3 58.64 1.97 24.70
C GLN A 3 57.16 2.33 24.50
N GLU A 4 56.82 3.55 24.85
CA GLU A 4 55.49 4.10 24.48
C GLU A 4 55.43 4.28 22.97
N THR A 5 54.62 3.45 22.31
CA THR A 5 54.42 3.51 20.89
C THR A 5 53.40 4.59 20.54
N LEU A 6 53.82 5.68 19.93
CA LEU A 6 52.96 6.78 19.50
C LEU A 6 52.14 6.37 18.27
N LYS A 7 50.79 6.27 18.41
CA LYS A 7 49.89 5.97 17.30
C LYS A 7 49.69 7.20 16.42
N MET A 8 50.23 7.20 15.21
CA MET A 8 50.16 8.30 14.25
C MET A 8 49.36 7.90 13.02
N SER A 9 48.54 8.83 12.47
CA SER A 9 47.89 8.71 11.18
C SER A 9 48.90 8.84 10.03
N GLN A 10 48.56 8.38 8.81
CA GLN A 10 49.40 8.55 7.62
C GLN A 10 49.78 10.02 7.36
N LYS A 11 48.83 10.97 7.58
CA LYS A 11 49.10 12.42 7.46
C LYS A 11 50.12 12.91 8.48
N GLU A 12 50.05 12.44 9.69
CA GLU A 12 50.98 12.82 10.77
C GLU A 12 52.38 12.26 10.53
N ARG A 13 52.49 10.99 10.08
CA ARG A 13 53.76 10.38 9.65
C ARG A 13 54.41 11.13 8.50
N ARG A 14 53.61 11.47 7.44
CA ARG A 14 54.11 12.25 6.32
C ARG A 14 54.61 13.62 6.78
N ARG A 15 53.91 14.30 7.69
CA ARG A 15 54.37 15.57 8.26
C ARG A 15 55.65 15.40 9.05
N GLN A 16 55.79 14.32 9.81
CA GLN A 16 57.02 14.02 10.55
C GLN A 16 58.21 13.86 9.59
N GLN A 17 58.06 13.09 8.51
CA GLN A 17 59.11 12.91 7.50
C GLN A 17 59.52 14.22 6.82
N VAL A 18 58.55 15.04 6.41
CA VAL A 18 58.83 16.34 5.78
C VAL A 18 59.45 17.31 6.75
N LEU A 19 59.02 17.36 8.00
CA LEU A 19 59.58 18.26 9.01
C LEU A 19 60.97 17.80 9.49
N GLY A 20 61.28 16.49 9.43
CA GLY A 20 62.64 15.98 9.64
C GLY A 20 63.62 16.50 8.55
N GLN A 21 63.16 16.65 7.31
CA GLN A 21 63.97 17.27 6.24
C GLN A 21 64.17 18.78 6.44
N VAL A 22 63.19 19.45 7.07
CA VAL A 22 63.34 20.86 7.44
C VAL A 22 64.34 21.01 8.59
N GLU A 23 64.36 20.08 9.56
CA GLU A 23 65.22 20.06 10.68
C GLU A 23 66.70 19.84 10.27
N THR A 24 66.94 18.98 9.28
CA THR A 24 68.24 18.72 8.69
C THR A 24 68.70 19.78 7.67
N GLY A 25 67.90 20.79 7.40
CA GLY A 25 68.19 21.87 6.45
C GLY A 25 68.12 21.49 4.98
N VAL A 26 67.61 20.28 4.67
CA VAL A 26 67.43 19.79 3.29
C VAL A 26 66.26 20.50 2.59
N LEU A 27 65.24 20.93 3.36
CA LEU A 27 64.04 21.58 2.80
C LEU A 27 63.74 22.87 3.59
N SER A 28 63.39 23.95 2.89
CA SER A 28 62.90 25.13 3.58
C SER A 28 61.48 24.90 4.14
N LEU A 29 61.11 25.60 5.21
CA LEU A 29 59.75 25.47 5.77
C LEU A 29 58.66 25.95 4.80
N GLN A 30 59.03 26.84 3.87
CA GLN A 30 58.10 27.32 2.81
C GLN A 30 57.80 26.21 1.82
N ASP A 31 58.82 25.50 1.35
CA ASP A 31 58.71 24.39 0.40
C ASP A 31 58.07 23.14 1.06
N ALA A 32 58.29 22.96 2.36
CA ALA A 32 57.69 21.91 3.15
C ALA A 32 56.16 22.03 3.30
N ALA A 33 55.60 23.22 3.14
CA ALA A 33 54.16 23.45 3.28
C ALA A 33 53.35 22.69 2.21
N GLU A 34 53.79 22.65 0.96
CA GLU A 34 53.13 21.99 -0.16
C GLU A 34 53.00 20.47 0.04
N PRO A 35 54.07 19.67 0.28
CA PRO A 35 53.98 18.24 0.52
C PRO A 35 53.21 17.87 1.78
N MET A 36 53.13 18.80 2.78
CA MET A 36 52.26 18.62 3.95
C MET A 36 50.79 18.93 3.68
N GLY A 37 50.44 19.50 2.53
CA GLY A 37 49.10 19.96 2.20
C GLY A 37 48.61 21.11 3.10
N LEU A 38 49.51 22.05 3.43
CA LEU A 38 49.28 23.16 4.34
C LEU A 38 49.70 24.50 3.72
N GLY A 39 48.99 25.57 4.07
CA GLY A 39 49.53 26.91 3.81
C GLY A 39 50.71 27.23 4.72
N TYR A 40 51.62 28.09 4.27
CA TYR A 40 52.86 28.45 4.97
C TYR A 40 52.61 28.90 6.44
N ARG A 41 51.57 29.72 6.67
CA ARG A 41 51.21 30.13 8.04
C ARG A 41 50.84 28.94 8.94
N GLN A 42 50.21 27.92 8.40
CA GLN A 42 49.85 26.70 9.14
C GLN A 42 51.08 25.79 9.32
N ALA A 43 51.96 25.69 8.32
CA ALA A 43 53.21 24.97 8.40
C ALA A 43 54.09 25.53 9.55
N LYS A 44 54.22 26.87 9.70
CA LYS A 44 54.91 27.51 10.84
C LYS A 44 54.35 27.08 12.20
N ARG A 45 53.00 26.99 12.32
CA ARG A 45 52.35 26.54 13.56
C ARG A 45 52.62 25.07 13.88
N VAL A 46 52.63 24.23 12.83
CA VAL A 46 52.93 22.79 12.97
C VAL A 46 54.39 22.59 13.29
N TRP A 47 55.30 23.33 12.62
CA TRP A 47 56.73 23.32 12.88
C TRP A 47 57.07 23.73 14.31
N LYS A 48 56.46 24.84 14.80
CA LYS A 48 56.64 25.28 16.19
C LYS A 48 56.29 24.18 17.20
N ARG A 49 55.17 23.45 16.97
CA ARG A 49 54.75 22.35 17.84
C ARG A 49 55.71 21.14 17.75
N TYR A 50 56.13 20.82 16.53
CA TYR A 50 57.09 19.74 16.31
C TYR A 50 58.42 20.01 17.03
N ARG A 51 58.91 21.22 16.97
CA ARG A 51 60.13 21.62 17.72
C ARG A 51 59.96 21.59 19.24
N GLN A 52 58.77 21.85 19.75
CA GLN A 52 58.50 21.84 21.18
C GLN A 52 58.24 20.44 21.74
N ASP A 53 57.39 19.67 21.06
CA ASP A 53 56.82 18.44 21.58
C ASP A 53 57.23 17.20 20.72
N GLY A 54 58.16 17.34 19.78
CA GLY A 54 58.56 16.25 18.88
C GLY A 54 57.41 15.70 18.05
N ALA A 55 57.41 14.39 17.82
CA ALA A 55 56.38 13.69 17.09
C ALA A 55 54.97 13.81 17.72
N GLU A 56 54.91 13.96 19.05
CA GLU A 56 53.65 14.17 19.79
C GLU A 56 52.95 15.47 19.38
N GLY A 57 53.72 16.53 19.12
CA GLY A 57 53.21 17.81 18.64
C GLY A 57 52.48 17.75 17.30
N LEU A 58 52.66 16.68 16.54
CA LEU A 58 51.96 16.43 15.26
C LEU A 58 50.63 15.75 15.45
N VAL A 59 50.41 15.09 16.58
CA VAL A 59 49.13 14.43 16.87
C VAL A 59 48.06 15.48 17.08
N HIS A 60 46.89 15.22 16.45
CA HIS A 60 45.80 16.17 16.55
C HIS A 60 45.28 16.30 17.98
N ARG A 61 45.26 17.52 18.55
CA ARG A 61 44.91 17.80 19.95
C ARG A 61 43.52 17.34 20.40
N SER A 62 42.60 17.11 19.45
CA SER A 62 41.27 16.56 19.75
C SER A 62 41.24 15.01 19.71
N ARG A 63 42.38 14.35 19.45
CA ARG A 63 42.41 12.88 19.47
C ARG A 63 42.19 12.41 20.93
N GLY A 64 41.20 11.50 21.08
CA GLY A 64 40.80 11.01 22.41
C GLY A 64 39.82 11.91 23.17
N ARG A 65 39.59 13.14 22.73
CA ARG A 65 38.55 13.98 23.36
C ARG A 65 37.15 13.47 23.02
N ILE A 66 36.29 13.40 24.02
CA ILE A 66 34.88 13.09 23.85
C ILE A 66 34.24 14.24 23.05
N SER A 67 33.57 13.90 21.96
CA SER A 67 32.85 14.89 21.14
C SER A 67 31.74 15.55 21.95
N ASN A 68 31.64 16.87 21.91
CA ASN A 68 30.51 17.63 22.50
C ASN A 68 29.13 17.22 21.93
N ARG A 69 29.11 16.51 20.77
CA ARG A 69 27.92 15.94 20.16
C ARG A 69 27.67 14.49 20.55
N ARG A 70 28.41 13.95 21.53
CA ARG A 70 28.22 12.58 22.01
C ARG A 70 26.88 12.51 22.76
N SER A 71 25.99 11.61 22.33
CA SER A 71 24.77 11.34 23.07
C SER A 71 25.06 10.73 24.42
N ASP A 72 24.21 10.99 25.39
CA ASP A 72 24.29 10.41 26.73
C ASP A 72 24.38 8.87 26.66
N PRO A 73 25.33 8.24 27.31
CA PRO A 73 25.45 6.79 27.38
C PRO A 73 24.22 6.10 27.99
N ALA A 74 23.59 6.72 28.98
CA ALA A 74 22.35 6.20 29.60
C ALA A 74 21.20 6.17 28.62
N LEU A 75 20.99 7.26 27.85
CA LEU A 75 20.01 7.33 26.78
C LEU A 75 20.25 6.23 25.71
N LYS A 76 21.51 6.02 25.32
CA LYS A 76 21.88 4.97 24.36
C LYS A 76 21.54 3.58 24.91
N ALA A 77 21.92 3.27 26.14
CA ALA A 77 21.69 1.99 26.78
C ALA A 77 20.18 1.69 26.88
N ARG A 78 19.37 2.68 27.32
CA ARG A 78 17.92 2.58 27.44
C ARG A 78 17.25 2.36 26.07
N ALA A 79 17.66 3.12 25.05
CA ALA A 79 17.10 2.97 23.69
C ALA A 79 17.41 1.59 23.09
N LEU A 80 18.64 1.07 23.26
CA LEU A 80 19.00 -0.26 22.79
C LEU A 80 18.31 -1.39 23.57
N GLY A 81 18.09 -1.21 24.87
CA GLY A 81 17.32 -2.14 25.70
C GLY A 81 15.88 -2.27 25.22
N LEU A 82 15.17 -1.15 25.08
CA LEU A 82 13.80 -1.11 24.56
C LEU A 82 13.70 -1.67 23.13
N TYR A 83 14.68 -1.37 22.28
CA TYR A 83 14.71 -1.92 20.93
C TYR A 83 14.78 -3.45 20.94
N LYS A 84 15.65 -4.05 21.74
CA LYS A 84 15.78 -5.50 21.85
C LYS A 84 14.49 -6.18 22.32
N GLN A 85 13.80 -5.55 23.26
CA GLN A 85 12.60 -6.13 23.89
C GLN A 85 11.34 -5.98 23.03
N LEU A 86 11.13 -4.79 22.44
CA LEU A 86 9.85 -4.42 21.84
C LEU A 86 9.90 -4.22 20.33
N TYR A 87 11.07 -3.93 19.76
CA TYR A 87 11.22 -3.48 18.36
C TYR A 87 12.27 -4.24 17.53
N PRO A 88 12.54 -5.55 17.76
CA PRO A 88 13.70 -6.23 17.15
C PRO A 88 13.64 -6.28 15.62
N ASP A 89 12.46 -6.22 15.03
CA ASP A 89 12.21 -6.24 13.57
C ASP A 89 11.90 -4.86 12.98
N PHE A 90 11.93 -3.80 13.80
CA PHE A 90 11.64 -2.44 13.33
C PHE A 90 12.84 -1.86 12.60
N GLY A 91 12.59 -1.20 11.47
CA GLY A 91 13.61 -0.34 10.87
C GLY A 91 13.96 0.85 11.78
N PRO A 92 15.18 1.38 11.73
CA PRO A 92 15.64 2.46 12.63
C PRO A 92 14.75 3.70 12.63
N THR A 93 14.09 4.00 11.51
CA THR A 93 13.18 5.15 11.41
C THR A 93 11.91 4.93 12.22
N LEU A 94 11.24 3.79 12.03
CA LEU A 94 10.02 3.46 12.77
C LEU A 94 10.33 3.25 14.25
N ALA A 95 11.45 2.60 14.59
CA ALA A 95 11.87 2.43 15.96
C ALA A 95 12.12 3.78 16.66
N ALA A 96 12.78 4.75 15.99
CA ALA A 96 12.98 6.09 16.55
C ALA A 96 11.65 6.83 16.79
N GLU A 97 10.70 6.69 15.90
CA GLU A 97 9.36 7.24 16.07
C GLU A 97 8.66 6.63 17.30
N LYS A 98 8.68 5.31 17.45
CA LYS A 98 8.05 4.63 18.60
C LYS A 98 8.76 4.87 19.93
N LEU A 99 10.06 4.98 19.92
CA LEU A 99 10.82 5.39 21.11
C LEU A 99 10.41 6.80 21.59
N ALA A 100 10.17 7.72 20.67
CA ALA A 100 9.71 9.06 21.00
C ALA A 100 8.23 9.07 21.43
N GLU A 101 7.34 8.42 20.65
CA GLU A 101 5.89 8.43 20.86
C GLU A 101 5.48 7.70 22.16
N ILE A 102 6.04 6.52 22.42
CA ILE A 102 5.62 5.65 23.53
C ILE A 102 6.48 5.83 24.79
N HIS A 103 7.78 6.06 24.62
CA HIS A 103 8.74 6.08 25.74
C HIS A 103 9.32 7.45 26.04
N GLY A 104 8.94 8.49 25.29
CA GLY A 104 9.47 9.84 25.46
C GLY A 104 10.97 9.98 25.14
N LEU A 105 11.56 9.01 24.42
CA LEU A 105 12.99 8.99 24.09
C LEU A 105 13.22 9.57 22.68
N ALA A 106 13.47 10.87 22.61
CA ALA A 106 13.79 11.55 21.36
C ALA A 106 15.21 11.22 20.87
N VAL A 107 15.33 10.27 19.95
CA VAL A 107 16.58 9.86 19.32
C VAL A 107 16.50 10.08 17.81
N ASN A 108 17.47 10.80 17.24
CA ASN A 108 17.54 10.95 15.79
C ASN A 108 17.71 9.58 15.11
N ARG A 109 16.92 9.33 14.04
CA ARG A 109 16.91 8.07 13.29
C ARG A 109 18.29 7.59 12.83
N GLU A 110 19.16 8.52 12.42
CA GLU A 110 20.50 8.19 11.95
C GLU A 110 21.43 7.83 13.12
N THR A 111 21.27 8.48 14.26
CA THR A 111 21.97 8.14 15.51
C THR A 111 21.56 6.75 15.98
N LEU A 112 20.26 6.46 16.02
CA LEU A 112 19.75 5.14 16.36
C LEU A 112 20.26 4.07 15.36
N ARG A 113 20.25 4.35 14.07
CA ARG A 113 20.77 3.44 13.03
C ARG A 113 22.24 3.07 13.28
N ARG A 114 23.07 4.05 13.65
CA ARG A 114 24.49 3.80 13.99
C ARG A 114 24.64 2.98 15.25
N TRP A 115 23.83 3.24 16.26
CA TRP A 115 23.87 2.46 17.51
C TRP A 115 23.46 1.00 17.27
N LEU A 116 22.37 0.78 16.53
CA LEU A 116 21.89 -0.56 16.19
C LEU A 116 22.89 -1.34 15.35
N LYS A 117 23.56 -0.70 14.38
CA LYS A 117 24.65 -1.33 13.61
C LYS A 117 25.83 -1.68 14.49
N GLY A 118 26.28 -0.76 15.34
CA GLY A 118 27.39 -0.98 16.24
C GLY A 118 27.12 -2.07 17.31
N ALA A 119 25.86 -2.31 17.64
CA ALA A 119 25.41 -3.37 18.53
C ALA A 119 25.03 -4.67 17.79
N CYS A 120 25.22 -4.76 16.48
CA CYS A 120 24.82 -5.89 15.63
C CYS A 120 23.32 -6.25 15.70
N LEU A 121 22.47 -5.30 16.09
CA LEU A 121 21.02 -5.48 16.23
C LEU A 121 20.24 -5.20 14.94
N TRP A 122 20.86 -4.55 13.98
CA TRP A 122 20.23 -4.22 12.71
C TRP A 122 21.24 -4.22 11.57
N ALA A 123 20.96 -5.01 10.54
CA ALA A 123 21.71 -5.04 9.28
C ALA A 123 20.87 -4.37 8.19
N GLY A 124 21.43 -3.36 7.53
CA GLY A 124 20.74 -2.70 6.41
C GLY A 124 20.49 -3.68 5.27
N ARG A 125 19.24 -3.83 4.84
CA ARG A 125 18.93 -4.58 3.61
C ARG A 125 19.49 -3.83 2.40
N ARG A 126 20.40 -4.44 1.67
CA ARG A 126 20.83 -3.95 0.36
C ARG A 126 19.70 -4.26 -0.63
N LYS A 127 18.94 -3.25 -1.03
CA LYS A 127 17.96 -3.41 -2.10
C LYS A 127 18.68 -3.37 -3.44
N GLU A 128 18.49 -4.38 -4.26
CA GLU A 128 18.86 -4.31 -5.67
C GLU A 128 18.10 -3.17 -6.33
N ARG A 129 18.85 -2.34 -7.04
CA ARG A 129 18.27 -1.23 -7.81
C ARG A 129 17.86 -1.76 -9.17
N THR A 130 16.57 -2.09 -9.35
CA THR A 130 16.01 -2.34 -10.66
C THR A 130 15.75 -1.02 -11.37
N HIS A 131 16.15 -0.94 -12.66
CA HIS A 131 15.82 0.21 -13.50
C HIS A 131 14.30 0.29 -13.67
N ARG A 132 13.72 1.44 -13.31
CA ARG A 132 12.29 1.69 -13.47
C ARG A 132 12.10 3.00 -14.23
N ARG A 133 11.22 2.99 -15.24
CA ARG A 133 10.85 4.21 -15.96
C ARG A 133 10.13 5.16 -15.00
N TYR A 134 10.58 6.41 -14.94
CA TYR A 134 9.93 7.44 -14.16
C TYR A 134 8.57 7.82 -14.78
N ARG A 135 7.51 7.83 -13.97
CA ARG A 135 6.21 8.39 -14.34
C ARG A 135 5.95 9.62 -13.47
N PRO A 136 5.72 10.80 -14.07
CA PRO A 136 5.38 12.00 -13.32
C PRO A 136 4.07 11.79 -12.55
N ARG A 137 3.89 12.57 -11.48
CA ARG A 137 2.61 12.62 -10.76
C ARG A 137 1.59 13.41 -11.56
N ARG A 138 0.31 13.16 -11.30
CA ARG A 138 -0.73 14.10 -11.72
C ARG A 138 -0.53 15.44 -11.04
N ALA A 139 -1.02 16.50 -11.68
CA ALA A 139 -0.79 17.85 -11.17
C ALA A 139 -1.73 18.20 -10.01
N HIS A 140 -2.98 17.71 -10.05
CA HIS A 140 -4.04 18.18 -9.18
C HIS A 140 -4.54 17.09 -8.23
N PHE A 141 -4.90 17.48 -7.01
CA PHE A 141 -5.53 16.62 -6.03
C PHE A 141 -6.91 16.13 -6.53
N GLY A 142 -7.17 14.82 -6.50
CA GLY A 142 -8.40 14.22 -6.97
C GLY A 142 -8.50 14.00 -8.48
N GLU A 143 -7.47 14.38 -9.25
CA GLU A 143 -7.40 14.11 -10.69
C GLU A 143 -7.33 12.62 -11.00
N LEU A 144 -6.55 11.87 -10.23
CA LEU A 144 -6.39 10.42 -10.35
C LEU A 144 -6.14 9.79 -9.00
N VAL A 145 -6.98 8.84 -8.63
CA VAL A 145 -6.80 8.04 -7.41
C VAL A 145 -6.54 6.58 -7.80
N GLN A 146 -5.50 5.99 -7.25
CA GLN A 146 -5.16 4.58 -7.47
C GLN A 146 -5.84 3.75 -6.39
N LEU A 147 -6.54 2.69 -6.79
CA LEU A 147 -7.19 1.71 -5.92
C LEU A 147 -6.55 0.35 -6.13
N ASP A 148 -6.20 -0.31 -5.03
CA ASP A 148 -5.59 -1.65 -5.04
C ASP A 148 -5.93 -2.42 -3.77
N GLY A 149 -6.04 -3.74 -3.87
CA GLY A 149 -6.12 -4.66 -2.75
C GLY A 149 -4.76 -5.28 -2.45
N SER A 150 -4.35 -5.24 -1.19
CA SER A 150 -3.12 -5.85 -0.71
C SER A 150 -3.44 -7.01 0.22
N GLU A 151 -3.32 -8.24 -0.26
CA GLU A 151 -3.42 -9.44 0.55
C GLU A 151 -2.13 -9.63 1.34
N HIS A 152 -2.25 -9.81 2.65
CA HIS A 152 -1.10 -9.99 3.53
C HIS A 152 -1.54 -10.58 4.87
N ARG A 153 -0.57 -11.13 5.64
CA ARG A 153 -0.77 -11.53 7.05
C ARG A 153 -0.71 -10.30 7.95
N TRP A 154 -1.75 -9.44 7.87
CA TRP A 154 -1.79 -8.17 8.59
C TRP A 154 -1.72 -8.34 10.11
N PHE A 155 -2.21 -9.45 10.61
CA PHE A 155 -2.20 -9.82 12.02
C PHE A 155 -1.08 -10.80 12.38
N GLU A 156 -0.18 -11.14 11.45
CA GLU A 156 0.88 -12.14 11.61
C GLU A 156 0.26 -13.53 11.94
N ASP A 157 0.63 -14.14 13.06
CA ASP A 157 0.10 -15.43 13.51
C ASP A 157 -1.15 -15.28 14.43
N ARG A 158 -1.64 -14.05 14.65
CA ARG A 158 -2.76 -13.75 15.53
C ARG A 158 -4.14 -13.92 14.87
N ALA A 159 -4.19 -13.89 13.52
CA ALA A 159 -5.37 -14.19 12.72
C ALA A 159 -4.97 -14.54 11.28
N ASP A 160 -5.95 -15.02 10.49
CA ASP A 160 -5.77 -15.36 9.09
C ASP A 160 -5.37 -14.16 8.23
N SER A 161 -4.81 -14.44 7.05
CA SER A 161 -4.53 -13.43 6.04
C SER A 161 -5.81 -12.75 5.59
N CYS A 162 -5.74 -11.44 5.37
CA CYS A 162 -6.86 -10.66 4.88
C CYS A 162 -6.39 -9.57 3.91
N CYS A 163 -7.30 -8.84 3.31
CA CYS A 163 -7.01 -7.87 2.27
C CYS A 163 -7.18 -6.44 2.78
N LEU A 164 -6.16 -5.62 2.64
CA LEU A 164 -6.23 -4.17 2.84
C LEU A 164 -6.55 -3.49 1.51
N MET A 165 -7.75 -2.93 1.39
CA MET A 165 -8.12 -2.05 0.30
C MET A 165 -7.52 -0.68 0.51
N VAL A 166 -6.77 -0.17 -0.46
CA VAL A 166 -6.04 1.09 -0.34
C VAL A 166 -6.35 2.00 -1.52
N MET A 167 -6.76 3.22 -1.23
CA MET A 167 -6.90 4.31 -2.19
C MET A 167 -5.80 5.35 -1.95
N VAL A 168 -5.08 5.72 -3.01
CA VAL A 168 -3.96 6.68 -2.95
C VAL A 168 -4.11 7.72 -4.04
N ASP A 169 -4.16 8.98 -3.69
CA ASP A 169 -4.11 10.06 -4.68
C ASP A 169 -2.74 10.15 -5.35
N ASP A 170 -2.72 10.20 -6.67
CA ASP A 170 -1.49 10.20 -7.46
C ASP A 170 -0.67 11.48 -7.26
N ALA A 171 -1.32 12.64 -7.11
CA ALA A 171 -0.67 13.94 -6.94
C ALA A 171 -0.04 14.07 -5.55
N THR A 172 -0.81 13.85 -4.50
CA THR A 172 -0.42 14.15 -3.12
C THR A 172 0.13 12.94 -2.36
N GLY A 173 -0.35 11.75 -2.68
CA GLY A 173 -0.11 10.52 -1.92
C GLY A 173 -0.97 10.40 -0.66
N LYS A 174 -2.00 11.24 -0.49
CA LYS A 174 -3.03 11.08 0.54
C LYS A 174 -3.74 9.74 0.38
N THR A 175 -4.16 9.13 1.48
CA THR A 175 -4.54 7.73 1.48
C THR A 175 -5.76 7.47 2.36
N HIS A 176 -6.65 6.62 1.88
CA HIS A 176 -7.65 5.93 2.69
C HIS A 176 -7.49 4.42 2.56
N ALA A 177 -7.82 3.70 3.63
CA ALA A 177 -7.72 2.25 3.65
C ALA A 177 -8.90 1.60 4.40
N HIS A 178 -9.17 0.33 4.07
CA HIS A 178 -10.17 -0.49 4.73
C HIS A 178 -9.74 -1.96 4.69
N LEU A 179 -9.75 -2.64 5.85
CA LEU A 179 -9.50 -4.08 5.96
C LEU A 179 -10.78 -4.88 5.73
N GLY A 180 -10.70 -5.89 4.90
CA GLY A 180 -11.75 -6.87 4.67
C GLY A 180 -11.16 -8.26 4.48
N ALA A 181 -11.98 -9.32 4.58
CA ALA A 181 -11.48 -10.70 4.45
C ALA A 181 -10.80 -10.94 3.10
N GLN A 182 -11.36 -10.39 2.03
CA GLN A 182 -10.85 -10.53 0.66
C GLN A 182 -11.10 -9.24 -0.13
N GLU A 183 -10.49 -9.12 -1.31
CA GLU A 183 -10.81 -8.05 -2.26
C GLU A 183 -12.18 -8.32 -2.90
N THR A 184 -13.19 -7.62 -2.41
CA THR A 184 -14.58 -7.76 -2.84
C THR A 184 -15.16 -6.42 -3.27
N THR A 185 -16.24 -6.44 -4.06
CA THR A 185 -17.01 -5.23 -4.41
C THR A 185 -17.44 -4.45 -3.16
N ARG A 186 -17.85 -5.16 -2.08
CA ARG A 186 -18.23 -4.52 -0.82
C ARG A 186 -17.08 -3.72 -0.22
N ASN A 187 -15.90 -4.32 -0.14
CA ASN A 187 -14.73 -3.65 0.45
C ASN A 187 -14.24 -2.50 -0.42
N ALA A 188 -14.34 -2.63 -1.76
CA ALA A 188 -14.08 -1.54 -2.68
C ALA A 188 -15.09 -0.38 -2.51
N PHE A 189 -16.38 -0.67 -2.30
CA PHE A 189 -17.38 0.34 -1.96
C PHE A 189 -17.10 1.03 -0.63
N LEU A 190 -16.70 0.30 0.39
CA LEU A 190 -16.40 0.88 1.72
C LEU A 190 -15.23 1.85 1.67
N VAL A 191 -14.14 1.51 0.99
CA VAL A 191 -12.99 2.43 0.87
C VAL A 191 -13.32 3.62 -0.03
N LEU A 192 -14.09 3.42 -1.11
CA LEU A 192 -14.54 4.51 -1.98
C LEU A 192 -15.50 5.46 -1.25
N ARG A 193 -16.41 4.92 -0.43
CA ARG A 193 -17.31 5.71 0.42
C ARG A 193 -16.52 6.59 1.39
N LYS A 194 -15.54 6.02 2.08
CA LYS A 194 -14.63 6.80 2.97
C LYS A 194 -13.96 7.94 2.20
N TRP A 195 -13.44 7.64 1.02
CA TRP A 195 -12.79 8.65 0.17
C TRP A 195 -13.73 9.80 -0.19
N ILE A 196 -14.92 9.46 -0.71
CA ILE A 196 -15.92 10.46 -1.16
C ILE A 196 -16.38 11.34 -0.01
N LEU A 197 -16.64 10.76 1.17
CA LEU A 197 -17.07 11.52 2.34
C LEU A 197 -15.98 12.47 2.87
N SER A 198 -14.71 12.12 2.70
CA SER A 198 -13.59 12.94 3.19
C SER A 198 -13.16 14.02 2.18
N HIS A 199 -13.22 13.73 0.88
CA HIS A 199 -12.60 14.58 -0.14
C HIS A 199 -13.53 14.96 -1.29
N GLY A 200 -14.65 14.27 -1.45
CA GLY A 200 -15.51 14.35 -2.63
C GLY A 200 -15.23 13.27 -3.67
N VAL A 201 -15.95 13.33 -4.77
CA VAL A 201 -15.90 12.36 -5.87
C VAL A 201 -14.66 12.63 -6.74
N PRO A 202 -13.70 11.70 -6.86
CA PRO A 202 -12.51 11.90 -7.70
C PRO A 202 -12.88 11.91 -9.18
N ALA A 203 -12.04 12.53 -10.01
CA ALA A 203 -12.27 12.59 -11.46
C ALA A 203 -12.05 11.21 -12.11
N ALA A 204 -10.99 10.49 -11.72
CA ALA A 204 -10.65 9.18 -12.26
C ALA A 204 -10.15 8.21 -11.19
N LEU A 205 -10.44 6.92 -11.39
CA LEU A 205 -9.88 5.80 -10.63
C LEU A 205 -9.00 4.93 -11.52
N TYR A 206 -7.85 4.54 -10.98
CA TYR A 206 -6.91 3.65 -11.62
C TYR A 206 -6.88 2.30 -10.88
N THR A 207 -7.35 1.23 -11.53
CA THR A 207 -7.49 -0.12 -10.95
C THR A 207 -6.76 -1.16 -11.80
N ASP A 208 -6.65 -2.39 -11.32
CA ASP A 208 -6.30 -3.53 -12.16
C ASP A 208 -7.53 -4.06 -12.92
N ARG A 209 -7.35 -5.19 -13.62
CA ARG A 209 -8.41 -5.88 -14.36
C ARG A 209 -9.02 -7.04 -13.57
N LYS A 210 -9.02 -6.99 -12.24
CA LYS A 210 -9.73 -8.00 -11.44
C LYS A 210 -11.23 -7.94 -11.69
N SER A 211 -11.90 -9.05 -11.48
CA SER A 211 -13.35 -9.21 -11.71
C SER A 211 -14.23 -8.24 -10.90
N VAL A 212 -13.71 -7.66 -9.85
CA VAL A 212 -14.37 -6.57 -9.08
C VAL A 212 -14.50 -5.29 -9.93
N TYR A 213 -13.52 -5.00 -10.77
CA TYR A 213 -13.42 -3.74 -11.53
C TYR A 213 -13.62 -3.87 -13.02
N TYR A 214 -13.43 -5.07 -13.56
CA TYR A 214 -13.43 -5.31 -14.99
C TYR A 214 -14.23 -6.56 -15.35
N VAL A 215 -14.96 -6.50 -16.45
CA VAL A 215 -15.68 -7.64 -17.01
C VAL A 215 -14.99 -8.04 -18.31
N ASP A 216 -14.39 -9.22 -18.31
CA ASP A 216 -13.72 -9.79 -19.47
C ASP A 216 -14.67 -10.62 -20.31
N ARG A 217 -15.61 -9.94 -21.00
CA ARG A 217 -16.48 -10.54 -22.00
C ARG A 217 -16.74 -9.56 -23.13
N GLU A 218 -17.09 -10.09 -24.28
CA GLU A 218 -17.57 -9.26 -25.39
C GLU A 218 -18.84 -8.49 -25.04
N ARG A 219 -19.00 -7.36 -25.69
CA ARG A 219 -20.21 -6.53 -25.59
C ARG A 219 -21.37 -7.26 -26.25
N THR A 220 -22.52 -7.27 -25.60
CA THR A 220 -23.76 -7.72 -26.22
C THR A 220 -24.22 -6.71 -27.30
N GLU A 221 -25.07 -7.14 -28.20
CA GLU A 221 -25.61 -6.24 -29.23
C GLU A 221 -26.40 -5.04 -28.65
N GLU A 222 -27.05 -5.25 -27.52
CA GLU A 222 -27.73 -4.18 -26.79
C GLU A 222 -26.73 -3.16 -26.20
N GLU A 223 -25.61 -3.64 -25.61
CA GLU A 223 -24.54 -2.79 -25.12
C GLU A 223 -23.80 -2.04 -26.22
N LYS A 224 -23.64 -2.67 -27.40
CA LYS A 224 -23.05 -2.02 -28.59
C LYS A 224 -23.96 -0.89 -29.08
N ARG A 225 -25.29 -1.12 -29.15
CA ARG A 225 -26.27 -0.09 -29.56
C ARG A 225 -26.32 1.08 -28.59
N GLN A 226 -26.18 0.83 -27.28
CA GLN A 226 -26.17 1.86 -26.25
C GLN A 226 -24.82 2.56 -26.11
N GLY A 227 -23.77 2.15 -26.86
CA GLY A 227 -22.43 2.67 -26.73
C GLY A 227 -21.77 2.36 -25.38
N SER A 228 -22.34 1.41 -24.62
CA SER A 228 -21.88 1.02 -23.29
C SER A 228 -21.10 -0.30 -23.36
N GLY A 229 -20.19 -0.52 -22.40
CA GLY A 229 -19.54 -1.82 -22.22
C GLY A 229 -20.12 -2.55 -21.00
N PRO A 230 -19.81 -3.85 -20.85
CA PRO A 230 -20.17 -4.58 -19.66
C PRO A 230 -19.52 -3.92 -18.43
N LEU A 231 -20.29 -3.75 -17.37
CA LEU A 231 -19.82 -3.14 -16.13
C LEU A 231 -20.04 -4.09 -14.97
N THR A 232 -19.07 -4.12 -14.07
CA THR A 232 -19.27 -4.66 -12.73
C THR A 232 -20.16 -3.73 -11.91
N ASP A 233 -20.66 -4.17 -10.75
CA ASP A 233 -21.40 -3.28 -9.85
C ASP A 233 -20.54 -2.07 -9.42
N PHE A 234 -19.24 -2.29 -9.20
CA PHE A 234 -18.31 -1.21 -8.90
C PHE A 234 -18.17 -0.22 -10.08
N GLY A 235 -18.00 -0.74 -11.29
CA GLY A 235 -17.94 0.07 -12.52
C GLY A 235 -19.23 0.86 -12.77
N ARG A 236 -20.40 0.24 -12.50
CA ARG A 236 -21.71 0.91 -12.58
C ARG A 236 -21.81 2.06 -11.59
N ALA A 237 -21.38 1.85 -10.34
CA ALA A 237 -21.36 2.90 -9.33
C ALA A 237 -20.43 4.05 -9.71
N CYS A 238 -19.21 3.75 -10.18
CA CYS A 238 -18.27 4.76 -10.68
C CYS A 238 -18.86 5.57 -11.83
N ARG A 239 -19.52 4.92 -12.81
CA ARG A 239 -20.19 5.60 -13.93
C ARG A 239 -21.29 6.54 -13.44
N ARG A 240 -22.12 6.13 -12.47
CA ARG A 240 -23.15 7.01 -11.88
C ARG A 240 -22.58 8.20 -11.15
N LEU A 241 -21.43 8.04 -10.51
CA LEU A 241 -20.69 9.12 -9.88
C LEU A 241 -19.92 9.98 -10.90
N GLY A 242 -19.90 9.60 -12.17
CA GLY A 242 -19.11 10.25 -13.21
C GLY A 242 -17.62 10.09 -13.01
N ILE A 243 -17.19 9.02 -12.35
CA ILE A 243 -15.77 8.68 -12.17
C ILE A 243 -15.29 7.91 -13.41
N GLU A 244 -14.23 8.39 -14.04
CA GLU A 244 -13.58 7.68 -15.13
C GLU A 244 -12.81 6.47 -14.58
N MET A 245 -13.08 5.28 -15.15
CA MET A 245 -12.35 4.06 -14.80
C MET A 245 -11.20 3.83 -15.78
N ILE A 246 -9.97 3.82 -15.27
CA ILE A 246 -8.75 3.55 -16.06
C ILE A 246 -8.16 2.23 -15.58
N TRP A 247 -8.04 1.26 -16.50
CA TRP A 247 -7.48 -0.05 -16.16
C TRP A 247 -5.99 -0.12 -16.45
N ALA A 248 -5.22 -0.60 -15.49
CA ALA A 248 -3.78 -0.78 -15.62
C ALA A 248 -3.46 -1.88 -16.64
N ASN A 249 -2.69 -1.54 -17.66
CA ASN A 249 -2.15 -2.51 -18.61
C ASN A 249 -0.81 -3.12 -18.13
N SER A 250 -0.21 -2.58 -17.07
CA SER A 250 1.03 -3.09 -16.50
C SER A 250 1.13 -2.79 -14.99
N PRO A 251 1.81 -3.65 -14.21
CA PRO A 251 2.04 -3.43 -12.78
C PRO A 251 2.75 -2.10 -12.50
N GLN A 252 3.69 -1.70 -13.37
CA GLN A 252 4.48 -0.46 -13.17
C GLN A 252 3.61 0.81 -13.16
N ALA A 253 2.45 0.75 -13.79
CA ALA A 253 1.51 1.87 -13.84
C ALA A 253 0.89 2.18 -12.46
N LYS A 254 0.84 1.21 -11.54
CA LYS A 254 0.34 1.34 -10.16
C LYS A 254 1.43 1.62 -9.11
N GLY A 255 2.61 2.03 -9.48
CA GLY A 255 3.78 2.18 -8.58
C GLY A 255 3.58 3.10 -7.36
N ARG A 256 2.49 3.88 -7.28
CA ARG A 256 2.16 4.71 -6.10
C ARG A 256 1.52 3.86 -5.02
N VAL A 257 0.43 3.17 -5.37
CA VAL A 257 -0.29 2.32 -4.42
C VAL A 257 0.57 1.13 -3.99
N GLU A 258 1.37 0.52 -4.90
CA GLU A 258 2.33 -0.54 -4.55
C GLU A 258 3.34 -0.06 -3.48
N ARG A 259 3.89 1.15 -3.67
CA ARG A 259 4.81 1.71 -2.68
C ARG A 259 4.13 1.99 -1.36
N LYS A 260 2.88 2.46 -1.39
CA LYS A 260 2.09 2.70 -0.17
C LYS A 260 1.75 1.37 0.51
N ASN A 261 1.39 0.32 -0.24
CA ASN A 261 1.19 -1.03 0.28
C ASN A 261 2.44 -1.53 1.02
N GLY A 262 3.64 -1.32 0.46
CA GLY A 262 4.90 -1.63 1.15
C GLY A 262 5.10 -0.84 2.46
N VAL A 263 4.61 0.40 2.54
CA VAL A 263 4.63 1.18 3.80
C VAL A 263 3.64 0.61 4.80
N PHE A 264 2.44 0.21 4.37
CA PHE A 264 1.47 -0.44 5.25
C PHE A 264 1.98 -1.78 5.76
N GLN A 265 2.53 -2.63 4.91
CA GLN A 265 3.11 -3.92 5.27
C GLN A 265 4.24 -3.78 6.31
N ASP A 266 5.06 -2.74 6.22
CA ASP A 266 6.09 -2.49 7.23
C ASP A 266 5.52 -1.87 8.52
N ARG A 267 4.57 -0.93 8.44
CA ARG A 267 4.16 -0.11 9.58
C ARG A 267 2.85 -0.56 10.24
N LEU A 268 1.82 -0.92 9.45
CA LEU A 268 0.51 -1.28 9.99
C LEU A 268 0.58 -2.61 10.75
N VAL A 269 1.27 -3.63 10.22
CA VAL A 269 1.45 -4.92 10.88
C VAL A 269 2.02 -4.74 12.29
N LYS A 270 3.05 -3.90 12.40
CA LYS A 270 3.71 -3.59 13.66
C LYS A 270 2.86 -2.76 14.60
N GLU A 271 2.08 -1.82 14.06
CA GLU A 271 1.14 -1.00 14.84
C GLU A 271 0.03 -1.87 15.45
N LEU A 272 -0.57 -2.77 14.64
CA LEU A 272 -1.58 -3.71 15.13
C LEU A 272 -1.03 -4.64 16.20
N ARG A 273 0.23 -5.09 16.06
CA ARG A 273 0.93 -5.90 17.07
C ARG A 273 1.13 -5.13 18.37
N LEU A 274 1.62 -3.91 18.31
CA LEU A 274 1.85 -3.07 19.49
C LEU A 274 0.55 -2.76 20.26
N ARG A 275 -0.59 -2.71 19.55
CA ARG A 275 -1.92 -2.49 20.14
C ARG A 275 -2.62 -3.79 20.55
N GLY A 276 -2.04 -4.96 20.30
CA GLY A 276 -2.67 -6.26 20.59
C GLY A 276 -3.91 -6.56 19.74
N ILE A 277 -4.07 -5.89 18.59
CA ILE A 277 -5.24 -6.04 17.73
C ILE A 277 -5.06 -7.28 16.84
N SER A 278 -6.10 -8.15 16.82
CA SER A 278 -6.13 -9.40 16.06
C SER A 278 -7.40 -9.60 15.21
N ASP A 279 -8.29 -8.62 15.16
CA ASP A 279 -9.52 -8.68 14.38
C ASP A 279 -9.67 -7.47 13.44
N MET A 280 -10.48 -7.64 12.39
CA MET A 280 -10.67 -6.62 11.36
C MET A 280 -11.49 -5.41 11.82
N GLU A 281 -12.42 -5.59 12.76
CA GLU A 281 -13.27 -4.49 13.25
C GLU A 281 -12.43 -3.51 14.06
N SER A 282 -11.71 -4.02 15.06
CA SER A 282 -10.77 -3.23 15.86
C SER A 282 -9.67 -2.59 15.00
N ALA A 283 -9.17 -3.32 14.00
CA ALA A 283 -8.18 -2.78 13.07
C ALA A 283 -8.75 -1.63 12.22
N ASN A 284 -9.97 -1.76 11.71
CA ASN A 284 -10.63 -0.70 10.94
C ASN A 284 -10.90 0.55 11.78
N ALA A 285 -11.16 0.40 13.09
CA ALA A 285 -11.35 1.54 14.01
C ALA A 285 -10.07 2.40 14.14
N VAL A 286 -8.89 1.79 14.03
CA VAL A 286 -7.61 2.51 14.15
C VAL A 286 -7.01 2.93 12.81
N LEU A 287 -7.56 2.46 11.67
CA LEU A 287 -7.02 2.74 10.34
C LEU A 287 -7.08 4.22 9.96
N ASP A 288 -8.17 4.91 10.27
CA ASP A 288 -8.33 6.31 9.87
C ASP A 288 -7.32 7.24 10.57
N PRO A 289 -7.14 7.21 11.92
CA PRO A 289 -6.07 7.97 12.57
C PRO A 289 -4.67 7.51 12.14
N PHE A 290 -4.48 6.22 11.86
CA PHE A 290 -3.20 5.71 11.37
C PHE A 290 -2.87 6.25 9.97
N THR A 291 -3.82 6.24 9.03
CA THR A 291 -3.62 6.79 7.68
C THR A 291 -3.39 8.30 7.72
N ALA A 292 -4.11 9.04 8.58
CA ALA A 292 -3.87 10.46 8.78
C ALA A 292 -2.43 10.75 9.24
N SER A 293 -1.93 10.00 10.21
CA SER A 293 -0.54 10.14 10.68
C SER A 293 0.50 9.79 9.61
N LEU A 294 0.19 8.84 8.71
CA LEU A 294 1.04 8.53 7.56
C LEU A 294 1.01 9.65 6.52
N ASP A 295 -0.13 10.28 6.32
CA ASP A 295 -0.28 11.37 5.36
C ASP A 295 0.45 12.63 5.84
N GLU A 296 0.41 12.96 7.13
CA GLU A 296 1.25 14.02 7.72
C GLU A 296 2.75 13.79 7.46
N LYS A 297 3.21 12.53 7.53
CA LYS A 297 4.62 12.18 7.35
C LYS A 297 5.04 12.08 5.88
N PHE A 298 4.17 11.66 4.98
CA PHE A 298 4.54 11.22 3.63
C PHE A 298 3.78 11.90 2.49
N ALA A 299 2.62 12.51 2.75
CA ALA A 299 1.93 13.28 1.74
C ALA A 299 2.72 14.55 1.40
N ARG A 300 2.45 15.07 0.24
CA ARG A 300 3.06 16.31 -0.25
C ARG A 300 2.00 17.17 -0.91
N PRO A 301 2.21 18.47 -1.00
CA PRO A 301 1.30 19.34 -1.76
C PRO A 301 1.25 18.89 -3.23
N ALA A 302 0.08 19.03 -3.85
CA ALA A 302 -0.08 18.88 -5.29
C ALA A 302 0.69 19.99 -6.03
N ALA A 303 1.12 19.71 -7.26
CA ALA A 303 1.82 20.72 -8.07
C ALA A 303 0.88 21.84 -8.52
N GLY A 304 -0.39 21.51 -8.80
CA GLY A 304 -1.44 22.47 -9.13
C GLY A 304 -2.32 22.75 -7.92
N CYS A 305 -2.80 23.99 -7.79
CA CYS A 305 -3.65 24.42 -6.68
C CYS A 305 -5.12 23.98 -6.81
N ALA A 306 -5.58 23.57 -8.02
CA ALA A 306 -6.96 23.15 -8.22
C ALA A 306 -7.24 21.80 -7.56
N ASN A 307 -8.40 21.69 -6.91
CA ASN A 307 -8.93 20.43 -6.41
C ASN A 307 -9.92 19.86 -7.44
N HIS A 308 -9.64 18.69 -7.98
CA HIS A 308 -10.46 18.04 -9.01
C HIS A 308 -11.54 17.13 -8.45
N HIS A 309 -11.69 17.06 -7.13
CA HIS A 309 -12.84 16.38 -6.54
C HIS A 309 -14.13 17.20 -6.79
N ARG A 310 -15.19 16.49 -7.06
CA ARG A 310 -16.53 17.07 -7.22
C ARG A 310 -17.35 16.82 -5.97
N ALA A 311 -18.16 17.78 -5.60
CA ALA A 311 -19.14 17.58 -4.55
C ALA A 311 -20.15 16.50 -4.96
N LEU A 312 -20.60 15.69 -4.01
CA LEU A 312 -21.74 14.79 -4.24
C LEU A 312 -22.99 15.67 -4.48
N PRO A 313 -23.77 15.44 -5.56
CA PRO A 313 -24.96 16.24 -5.81
C PRO A 313 -25.93 16.20 -4.62
N ALA A 314 -26.52 17.34 -4.27
CA ALA A 314 -27.49 17.44 -3.19
C ALA A 314 -28.65 16.43 -3.39
N GLY A 315 -29.07 15.77 -2.33
CA GLY A 315 -30.13 14.75 -2.37
C GLY A 315 -29.70 13.39 -2.90
N THR A 316 -28.42 13.20 -3.25
CA THR A 316 -27.91 11.90 -3.70
C THR A 316 -27.58 11.03 -2.49
N ALA A 317 -28.32 9.96 -2.30
CA ALA A 317 -27.98 8.93 -1.33
C ALA A 317 -26.83 8.08 -1.88
N LEU A 318 -25.64 8.19 -1.29
CA LEU A 318 -24.47 7.43 -1.72
C LEU A 318 -24.69 5.90 -1.61
N GLU A 319 -25.50 5.49 -0.64
CA GLU A 319 -25.94 4.12 -0.40
C GLU A 319 -26.73 3.54 -1.59
N ASP A 320 -27.43 4.38 -2.34
CA ASP A 320 -28.19 4.00 -3.54
C ASP A 320 -27.33 3.88 -4.79
N ILE A 321 -26.11 4.35 -4.72
CA ILE A 321 -25.11 4.23 -5.80
C ILE A 321 -24.15 3.08 -5.49
N LEU A 322 -23.60 3.03 -4.27
CA LEU A 322 -22.68 2.00 -3.79
C LEU A 322 -23.47 0.78 -3.29
N CYS A 323 -24.13 0.07 -4.21
CA CYS A 323 -25.02 -1.04 -3.96
C CYS A 323 -24.92 -2.06 -5.08
N TRP A 324 -25.55 -3.22 -4.92
CA TRP A 324 -25.70 -4.21 -5.98
C TRP A 324 -27.05 -4.02 -6.65
N GLU A 325 -27.09 -4.16 -7.97
CA GLU A 325 -28.32 -4.06 -8.74
C GLU A 325 -28.48 -5.27 -9.66
N GLU A 326 -29.64 -5.90 -9.58
CA GLU A 326 -30.00 -7.01 -10.43
C GLU A 326 -31.33 -6.76 -11.10
N THR A 327 -31.40 -7.01 -12.42
CA THR A 327 -32.67 -6.99 -13.14
C THR A 327 -33.41 -8.27 -12.86
N ARG A 328 -34.67 -8.17 -12.42
CA ARG A 328 -35.60 -9.25 -12.19
C ARG A 328 -36.87 -9.03 -13.01
N ARG A 329 -37.67 -10.07 -13.19
CA ARG A 329 -39.02 -9.93 -13.75
C ARG A 329 -40.05 -10.04 -12.64
N ALA A 330 -40.98 -9.09 -12.57
CA ALA A 330 -42.17 -9.24 -11.74
C ALA A 330 -43.02 -10.38 -12.30
N GLN A 331 -43.57 -11.24 -11.44
CA GLN A 331 -44.44 -12.32 -11.85
C GLN A 331 -45.85 -11.77 -12.18
N ASN A 332 -46.80 -12.64 -12.58
CA ASN A 332 -48.16 -12.23 -12.90
C ASN A 332 -48.90 -11.64 -11.70
N ASP A 333 -48.55 -12.06 -10.51
CA ASP A 333 -49.05 -11.62 -9.20
C ASP A 333 -48.23 -10.49 -8.58
N TRP A 334 -47.36 -9.86 -9.36
CA TRP A 334 -46.43 -8.81 -8.92
C TRP A 334 -45.46 -9.24 -7.81
N THR A 335 -45.19 -10.54 -7.70
CA THR A 335 -44.06 -10.99 -6.85
C THR A 335 -42.74 -10.91 -7.59
N VAL A 336 -41.69 -10.63 -6.84
CA VAL A 336 -40.29 -10.61 -7.30
C VAL A 336 -39.46 -11.56 -6.45
N SER A 337 -38.82 -12.54 -7.06
CA SER A 337 -37.93 -13.45 -6.35
C SER A 337 -36.51 -12.88 -6.29
N TYR A 338 -35.97 -12.71 -5.08
CA TYR A 338 -34.60 -12.25 -4.82
C TYR A 338 -34.06 -12.84 -3.53
N GLY A 339 -32.78 -13.26 -3.53
CA GLY A 339 -32.10 -13.78 -2.33
C GLY A 339 -32.79 -15.00 -1.68
N GLY A 340 -33.52 -15.80 -2.46
CA GLY A 340 -34.27 -16.95 -1.94
C GLY A 340 -35.60 -16.58 -1.25
N GLN A 341 -36.04 -15.33 -1.38
CA GLN A 341 -37.31 -14.83 -0.84
C GLN A 341 -38.19 -14.27 -1.95
N PHE A 342 -39.50 -14.26 -1.74
CA PHE A 342 -40.46 -13.56 -2.54
C PHE A 342 -40.82 -12.22 -1.92
N HIS A 343 -40.92 -11.20 -2.77
CA HIS A 343 -41.25 -9.82 -2.39
C HIS A 343 -42.46 -9.41 -3.20
N GLN A 344 -43.58 -9.14 -2.52
CA GLN A 344 -44.83 -8.69 -3.14
C GLN A 344 -44.77 -7.17 -3.34
N ILE A 345 -44.86 -6.72 -4.57
CA ILE A 345 -45.05 -5.29 -4.87
C ILE A 345 -46.46 -4.90 -4.43
N LEU A 346 -46.56 -3.90 -3.55
CA LEU A 346 -47.85 -3.41 -3.08
C LEU A 346 -48.54 -2.53 -4.12
N ARG A 347 -49.89 -2.56 -4.14
CA ARG A 347 -50.67 -1.72 -5.04
C ARG A 347 -50.38 -0.25 -4.81
N GLN A 348 -49.99 0.46 -5.85
CA GLN A 348 -49.55 1.86 -5.80
C GLN A 348 -49.61 2.51 -7.18
N LYS A 349 -49.49 3.85 -7.25
CA LYS A 349 -49.38 4.57 -8.51
C LYS A 349 -48.05 4.21 -9.21
N GLY A 350 -48.09 3.89 -10.49
CA GLY A 350 -46.93 3.52 -11.27
C GLY A 350 -46.53 2.04 -11.11
N MET A 351 -47.53 1.16 -10.89
CA MET A 351 -47.30 -0.29 -10.90
C MET A 351 -46.68 -0.73 -12.23
N PRO A 352 -45.67 -1.61 -12.20
CA PRO A 352 -45.19 -2.25 -13.42
C PRO A 352 -46.26 -3.13 -14.05
N ALA A 353 -46.24 -3.30 -15.36
CA ALA A 353 -47.03 -4.34 -16.00
C ALA A 353 -46.58 -5.73 -15.50
N ALA A 354 -47.46 -6.70 -15.51
CA ALA A 354 -47.12 -8.09 -15.23
C ALA A 354 -45.97 -8.55 -16.14
N LYS A 355 -45.01 -9.29 -15.60
CA LYS A 355 -43.78 -9.72 -16.30
C LYS A 355 -42.80 -8.58 -16.69
N ALA A 356 -43.07 -7.33 -16.29
CA ALA A 356 -42.13 -6.24 -16.52
C ALA A 356 -40.79 -6.48 -15.83
N ARG A 357 -39.75 -5.88 -16.40
CA ARG A 357 -38.44 -5.86 -15.77
C ARG A 357 -38.42 -4.83 -14.64
N VAL A 358 -37.96 -5.24 -13.47
CA VAL A 358 -37.68 -4.37 -12.31
C VAL A 358 -36.24 -4.51 -11.89
N THR A 359 -35.68 -3.46 -11.31
CA THR A 359 -34.33 -3.50 -10.74
C THR A 359 -34.46 -3.71 -9.25
N VAL A 360 -33.85 -4.79 -8.74
CA VAL A 360 -33.70 -5.01 -7.31
C VAL A 360 -32.34 -4.46 -6.90
N ARG A 361 -32.36 -3.51 -5.98
CA ARG A 361 -31.19 -2.88 -5.42
C ARG A 361 -30.97 -3.43 -4.00
N ARG A 362 -29.77 -3.95 -3.71
CA ARG A 362 -29.37 -4.36 -2.37
C ARG A 362 -28.27 -3.41 -1.87
N ARG A 363 -28.57 -2.67 -0.82
CA ARG A 363 -27.62 -1.76 -0.19
C ARG A 363 -26.59 -2.53 0.66
N MET A 364 -25.51 -1.87 1.07
CA MET A 364 -24.44 -2.49 1.87
C MET A 364 -24.89 -2.92 3.27
N ASP A 365 -25.92 -2.30 3.82
CA ASP A 365 -26.58 -2.67 5.08
C ASP A 365 -27.54 -3.88 4.96
N GLY A 366 -27.71 -4.38 3.74
CA GLY A 366 -28.60 -5.49 3.43
C GLY A 366 -30.05 -5.07 3.09
N SER A 367 -30.42 -3.81 3.25
CA SER A 367 -31.72 -3.31 2.86
C SER A 367 -31.95 -3.43 1.34
N LEU A 368 -33.19 -3.64 0.95
CA LEU A 368 -33.59 -3.79 -0.44
C LEU A 368 -34.44 -2.60 -0.90
N ALA A 369 -34.31 -2.28 -2.17
CA ALA A 369 -35.25 -1.42 -2.90
C ALA A 369 -35.62 -2.09 -4.22
N ILE A 370 -36.88 -2.02 -4.62
CA ILE A 370 -37.35 -2.49 -5.94
C ILE A 370 -37.70 -1.26 -6.76
N LEU A 371 -37.08 -1.13 -7.93
CA LEU A 371 -37.29 0.04 -8.80
C LEU A 371 -37.90 -0.38 -10.13
N HIS A 372 -38.80 0.44 -10.62
CA HIS A 372 -39.33 0.36 -12.00
C HIS A 372 -39.22 1.75 -12.66
N GLU A 373 -38.53 1.82 -13.79
CA GLU A 373 -38.27 3.08 -14.50
C GLU A 373 -37.70 4.19 -13.62
N GLY A 374 -36.77 3.81 -12.71
CA GLY A 374 -36.10 4.74 -11.78
C GLY A 374 -36.93 5.13 -10.55
N ARG A 375 -38.17 4.71 -10.45
CA ARG A 375 -39.06 4.96 -9.30
C ARG A 375 -38.99 3.78 -8.33
N GLU A 376 -38.79 4.05 -7.04
CA GLU A 376 -38.85 3.05 -5.99
C GLU A 376 -40.30 2.61 -5.72
N LEU A 377 -40.50 1.31 -5.63
CA LEU A 377 -41.79 0.67 -5.38
C LEU A 377 -41.87 0.19 -3.92
N ARG A 378 -43.05 0.35 -3.32
CA ARG A 378 -43.38 -0.26 -2.03
C ARG A 378 -43.57 -1.75 -2.20
N PHE A 379 -43.02 -2.55 -1.34
CA PHE A 379 -43.12 -4.01 -1.34
C PHE A 379 -43.04 -4.56 0.07
N GLU A 380 -43.43 -5.81 0.26
CA GLU A 380 -43.26 -6.57 1.50
C GLU A 380 -42.71 -7.96 1.20
N ALA A 381 -42.00 -8.53 2.16
CA ALA A 381 -41.47 -9.89 2.04
C ALA A 381 -42.59 -10.88 2.47
N ILE A 382 -42.94 -11.81 1.58
CA ILE A 382 -44.06 -12.75 1.79
C ILE A 382 -43.66 -14.20 2.06
N GLY A 383 -42.36 -14.47 2.13
CA GLY A 383 -41.86 -15.78 2.49
C GLY A 383 -40.64 -16.25 1.70
N ARG A 384 -40.17 -17.47 1.99
CA ARG A 384 -39.05 -18.07 1.27
C ARG A 384 -39.53 -18.69 -0.05
N ALA A 385 -38.77 -18.47 -1.10
CA ALA A 385 -38.95 -19.20 -2.34
C ALA A 385 -38.76 -20.71 -2.08
N PRO A 386 -39.60 -21.60 -2.67
CA PRO A 386 -39.38 -23.04 -2.52
C PRO A 386 -37.98 -23.40 -3.03
N ALA A 387 -37.26 -24.21 -2.26
CA ALA A 387 -35.91 -24.65 -2.63
C ALA A 387 -35.98 -25.24 -4.06
N ARG A 388 -35.20 -24.71 -4.97
CA ARG A 388 -35.07 -25.30 -6.31
C ARG A 388 -34.64 -26.75 -6.10
N ARG A 389 -35.54 -27.71 -6.34
CA ARG A 389 -35.14 -29.11 -6.48
C ARG A 389 -34.06 -29.13 -7.56
N LYS A 390 -32.84 -29.47 -7.18
CA LYS A 390 -31.79 -29.83 -8.14
C LYS A 390 -32.43 -30.87 -9.06
N GLY A 391 -32.67 -30.49 -10.31
CA GLY A 391 -33.24 -31.42 -11.29
C GLY A 391 -32.41 -32.70 -11.22
N ARG A 392 -33.07 -33.82 -11.06
CA ARG A 392 -32.46 -35.14 -11.29
C ARG A 392 -31.69 -35.01 -12.60
N ALA A 393 -30.40 -35.23 -12.54
CA ALA A 393 -29.61 -35.44 -13.73
C ALA A 393 -30.35 -36.53 -14.51
N SER A 394 -30.87 -36.21 -15.69
CA SER A 394 -31.40 -37.19 -16.62
C SER A 394 -30.26 -38.14 -16.91
N SER A 395 -30.37 -39.34 -16.38
CA SER A 395 -29.52 -40.45 -16.77
C SER A 395 -29.86 -40.79 -18.21
N TYR A 396 -29.25 -40.10 -19.15
CA TYR A 396 -29.12 -40.61 -20.49
C TYR A 396 -28.22 -41.86 -20.40
N GLN A 397 -28.85 -43.04 -20.31
CA GLN A 397 -28.20 -44.30 -20.61
C GLN A 397 -27.74 -44.22 -22.06
N LEU A 398 -26.44 -44.09 -22.25
CA LEU A 398 -25.78 -44.45 -23.48
C LEU A 398 -26.13 -45.91 -23.76
N ARG A 399 -27.04 -46.15 -24.72
CA ARG A 399 -27.22 -47.47 -25.27
C ARG A 399 -25.89 -47.87 -25.88
N SER A 400 -25.24 -48.82 -25.24
CA SER A 400 -24.08 -49.54 -25.77
C SER A 400 -24.49 -50.24 -27.05
N ASN A 401 -23.93 -49.83 -28.19
CA ASN A 401 -23.98 -50.60 -29.40
C ASN A 401 -23.30 -51.95 -29.15
N PRO A 402 -23.90 -53.09 -29.59
CA PRO A 402 -23.27 -54.38 -29.52
C PRO A 402 -22.01 -54.39 -30.44
N PRO A 403 -20.97 -55.18 -30.09
CA PRO A 403 -19.76 -55.29 -30.90
C PRO A 403 -20.07 -55.96 -32.24
N PRO A 404 -19.42 -55.64 -33.34
CA PRO A 404 -19.58 -56.30 -34.62
C PRO A 404 -19.07 -57.74 -34.51
N MET A 405 -19.92 -58.66 -34.93
CA MET A 405 -19.63 -60.10 -35.05
C MET A 405 -18.44 -60.33 -35.98
N GLY A 406 -17.51 -61.13 -35.55
CA GLY A 406 -16.37 -61.59 -36.33
C GLY A 406 -16.77 -62.38 -37.55
N GLY A 407 -16.18 -62.04 -38.65
CA GLY A 407 -16.11 -62.88 -39.87
C GLY A 407 -14.65 -63.27 -40.06
N GLY A 408 -14.45 -64.60 -40.05
CA GLY A 408 -13.17 -65.18 -40.07
C GLY A 408 -12.50 -65.35 -41.44
N ALA A 409 -11.30 -65.79 -41.35
CA ALA A 409 -10.50 -66.65 -42.23
C ALA A 409 -10.02 -66.09 -43.56
N GLY A 410 -8.76 -66.25 -43.76
CA GLY A 410 -8.19 -66.38 -45.11
C GLY A 410 -6.79 -65.77 -45.21
N GLY A 411 -5.82 -66.55 -45.04
CA GLY A 411 -4.51 -66.83 -45.40
C GLY A 411 -3.90 -66.14 -46.58
N GLY A 412 -2.63 -66.06 -46.63
CA GLY A 412 -1.87 -65.77 -47.86
C GLY A 412 -0.51 -65.17 -47.54
N GLU A 413 0.46 -66.02 -47.63
CA GLU A 413 1.89 -65.79 -47.66
C GLU A 413 2.35 -64.73 -48.65
N GLY A 414 3.57 -64.22 -48.40
CA GLY A 414 4.49 -63.98 -49.50
C GLY A 414 5.14 -62.59 -49.60
N ALA A 415 6.43 -62.65 -49.34
CA ALA A 415 7.52 -61.82 -49.74
C ALA A 415 7.79 -60.59 -48.86
#